data_a371d9044f6e0c4b241711bc5646f00b
#
_entry.id   a371d9044f6e0c4b241711bc5646f00b
#
_cell.length_a   1.000
_cell.length_b   1.000
_cell.length_c   1.000
_cell.angle_alpha   90.00
_cell.angle_beta   90.00
_cell.angle_gamma   90.00
#
_symmetry.space_group_name_H-M   'P 1'
#
loop_
_entity.id
_entity.type
_entity.pdbx_description
1 polymer ?
#
loop_
_entity_poly.entity_id
_entity_poly.type
_entity_poly.pdbx_seq_one_letter_code
_entity_poly.pdbx_strand_id
1 'polypeptide(L)'
;MDNVDLGLVKSFVDTLWVIDCAILVFIMQAGFMCMETGLSRQKNSINVALKNAADFGVAVVIFWLFGFGIMFGESYKGLFGTDLFFFKTDKADYMTYFVFQAMFVATAATIVSGAVAERMKFNGCLLYTSPSPRD
;
A
#
# COMPACT_ATOMS: atom_id res chain seq x y z
N MET A 1 -30.75 -18.71 18.65
CA MET A 1 -30.76 -17.52 17.78
C MET A 1 -29.69 -16.53 18.23
N ASP A 2 -29.57 -16.25 19.49
CA ASP A 2 -28.72 -15.15 20.01
C ASP A 2 -27.21 -15.31 19.76
N ASN A 3 -26.67 -16.53 19.75
CA ASN A 3 -25.22 -16.74 19.56
C ASN A 3 -24.73 -16.57 18.10
N VAL A 4 -25.61 -16.85 17.13
CA VAL A 4 -25.29 -16.67 15.70
C VAL A 4 -25.32 -15.20 15.33
N ASP A 5 -26.30 -14.47 15.85
CA ASP A 5 -26.45 -13.03 15.62
C ASP A 5 -25.28 -12.24 16.24
N LEU A 6 -24.83 -12.65 17.43
CA LEU A 6 -23.70 -12.01 18.11
C LEU A 6 -22.37 -12.23 17.37
N GLY A 7 -22.14 -13.42 16.84
CA GLY A 7 -20.98 -13.74 16.02
C GLY A 7 -20.94 -12.95 14.71
N LEU A 8 -22.10 -12.83 14.06
CA LEU A 8 -22.25 -12.06 12.84
C LEU A 8 -22.00 -10.57 13.07
N VAL A 9 -22.60 -10.01 14.13
CA VAL A 9 -22.40 -8.60 14.51
C VAL A 9 -20.93 -8.33 14.82
N LYS A 10 -20.25 -9.22 15.55
CA LYS A 10 -18.83 -9.10 15.83
C LYS A 10 -18.00 -9.07 14.55
N SER A 11 -18.24 -9.97 13.61
CA SER A 11 -17.55 -9.99 12.32
C SER A 11 -17.76 -8.71 11.52
N PHE A 12 -18.96 -8.16 11.51
CA PHE A 12 -19.23 -6.87 10.86
C PHE A 12 -18.50 -5.71 11.52
N VAL A 13 -18.47 -5.66 12.84
CA VAL A 13 -17.77 -4.61 13.60
C VAL A 13 -16.27 -4.70 13.36
N ASP A 14 -15.68 -5.89 13.38
CA ASP A 14 -14.27 -6.11 13.10
C ASP A 14 -13.91 -5.67 11.67
N THR A 15 -14.75 -5.98 10.69
CA THR A 15 -14.57 -5.55 9.30
C THR A 15 -14.64 -4.04 9.14
N LEU A 16 -15.64 -3.40 9.78
CA LEU A 16 -15.75 -1.94 9.78
C LEU A 16 -14.53 -1.28 10.41
N TRP A 17 -14.03 -1.81 11.52
CA TRP A 17 -12.84 -1.30 12.18
C TRP A 17 -11.62 -1.33 11.26
N VAL A 18 -11.40 -2.43 10.54
CA VAL A 18 -10.28 -2.55 9.60
C VAL A 18 -10.44 -1.59 8.43
N ILE A 19 -11.65 -1.38 7.92
CA ILE A 19 -11.92 -0.42 6.84
C ILE A 19 -11.65 1.02 7.31
N ASP A 20 -12.11 1.40 8.50
CA ASP A 20 -11.83 2.72 9.06
C ASP A 20 -10.33 2.95 9.22
N CYS A 21 -9.59 1.97 9.70
CA CYS A 21 -8.14 2.01 9.77
C CYS A 21 -7.49 2.17 8.39
N ALA A 22 -7.99 1.47 7.37
CA ALA A 22 -7.48 1.59 6.00
C ALA A 22 -7.71 3.01 5.44
N ILE A 23 -8.86 3.62 5.71
CA ILE A 23 -9.18 5.01 5.33
C ILE A 23 -8.21 5.99 6.00
N LEU A 24 -7.93 5.81 7.30
CA LEU A 24 -6.99 6.66 8.03
C LEU A 24 -5.56 6.56 7.46
N VAL A 25 -5.11 5.36 7.10
CA VAL A 25 -3.81 5.15 6.44
C VAL A 25 -3.78 5.81 5.05
N PHE A 26 -4.89 5.76 4.31
CA PHE A 26 -4.99 6.43 3.02
C PHE A 26 -4.90 7.97 3.15
N ILE A 27 -5.54 8.54 4.17
CA ILE A 27 -5.42 9.98 4.49
C ILE A 27 -3.97 10.32 4.88
N MET A 28 -3.30 9.46 5.62
CA MET A 28 -1.88 9.61 5.94
C MET A 28 -1.01 9.65 4.68
N GLN A 29 -1.31 8.83 3.68
CA GLN A 29 -0.63 8.85 2.38
C GLN A 29 -0.75 10.21 1.68
N ALA A 30 -1.94 10.81 1.70
CA ALA A 30 -2.14 12.17 1.18
C ALA A 30 -1.33 13.21 1.97
N GLY A 31 -1.24 13.06 3.28
CA GLY A 31 -0.39 13.88 4.14
C GLY A 31 1.10 13.81 3.80
N PHE A 32 1.63 12.60 3.53
CA PHE A 32 3.00 12.41 3.06
C PHE A 32 3.24 13.11 1.72
N MET A 33 2.32 12.96 0.77
CA MET A 33 2.43 13.64 -0.52
C MET A 33 2.48 15.16 -0.36
N CYS A 34 1.65 15.74 0.50
CA CYS A 34 1.69 17.18 0.79
C CYS A 34 2.99 17.61 1.45
N MET A 35 3.50 16.82 2.40
CA MET A 35 4.74 17.11 3.11
C MET A 35 5.95 17.07 2.16
N GLU A 36 6.09 16.03 1.36
CA GLU A 36 7.18 15.93 0.38
C GLU A 36 7.12 17.04 -0.67
N THR A 37 5.92 17.36 -1.15
CA THR A 37 5.70 18.46 -2.12
C THR A 37 6.07 19.79 -1.52
N GLY A 38 5.77 20.02 -0.24
CA GLY A 38 6.09 21.25 0.47
C GLY A 38 7.57 21.43 0.81
N LEU A 39 8.29 20.33 1.04
CA LEU A 39 9.73 20.34 1.34
C LEU A 39 10.60 20.35 0.08
N SER A 40 10.04 20.02 -1.08
CA SER A 40 10.77 20.04 -2.34
C SER A 40 10.87 21.47 -2.90
N ARG A 41 11.86 21.71 -3.78
CA ARG A 41 11.99 23.00 -4.47
C ARG A 41 10.77 23.29 -5.32
N GLN A 42 10.31 24.53 -5.35
CA GLN A 42 9.10 24.95 -6.08
C GLN A 42 9.04 24.46 -7.54
N LYS A 43 10.18 24.47 -8.25
CA LYS A 43 10.26 23.98 -9.63
C LYS A 43 10.04 22.48 -9.79
N ASN A 44 10.23 21.69 -8.72
CA ASN A 44 10.11 20.23 -8.73
C ASN A 44 8.85 19.73 -8.03
N SER A 45 8.06 20.60 -7.40
CA SER A 45 6.89 20.27 -6.60
C SER A 45 5.87 19.41 -7.37
N ILE A 46 5.56 19.76 -8.61
CA ILE A 46 4.61 19.01 -9.45
C ILE A 46 5.17 17.62 -9.79
N ASN A 47 6.47 17.52 -10.09
CA ASN A 47 7.11 16.26 -10.39
C ASN A 47 7.11 15.31 -9.20
N VAL A 48 7.32 15.83 -7.98
CA VAL A 48 7.25 15.07 -6.74
C VAL A 48 5.84 14.57 -6.47
N ALA A 49 4.82 15.38 -6.67
CA ALA A 49 3.42 14.98 -6.51
C ALA A 49 3.03 13.86 -7.50
N LEU A 50 3.39 14.02 -8.79
CA LEU A 50 3.14 13.00 -9.82
C LEU A 50 3.91 11.70 -9.53
N LYS A 51 5.15 11.80 -9.05
CA LYS A 51 5.94 10.65 -8.64
C LYS A 51 5.25 9.88 -7.52
N ASN A 52 4.81 10.55 -6.47
CA ASN A 52 4.12 9.90 -5.36
C ASN A 52 2.82 9.21 -5.77
N ALA A 53 2.05 9.83 -6.67
CA ALA A 53 0.86 9.21 -7.23
C ALA A 53 1.19 7.96 -8.07
N ALA A 54 2.25 8.01 -8.87
CA ALA A 54 2.72 6.88 -9.65
C ALA A 54 3.26 5.75 -8.76
N ASP A 55 4.08 6.07 -7.76
CA ASP A 55 4.62 5.10 -6.78
C ASP A 55 3.49 4.39 -6.03
N PHE A 56 2.47 5.12 -5.60
CA PHE A 56 1.27 4.54 -5.00
C PHE A 56 0.58 3.54 -5.92
N GLY A 57 0.30 3.94 -7.16
CA GLY A 57 -0.37 3.07 -8.13
C GLY A 57 0.44 1.81 -8.45
N VAL A 58 1.75 1.95 -8.70
CA VAL A 58 2.65 0.83 -8.98
C VAL A 58 2.77 -0.11 -7.78
N ALA A 59 2.92 0.43 -6.57
CA ALA A 59 3.01 -0.37 -5.34
C ALA A 59 1.75 -1.22 -5.11
N VAL A 60 0.56 -0.64 -5.29
CA VAL A 60 -0.71 -1.36 -5.17
C VAL A 60 -0.84 -2.47 -6.21
N VAL A 61 -0.47 -2.20 -7.48
CA VAL A 61 -0.54 -3.21 -8.55
C VAL A 61 0.45 -4.36 -8.29
N ILE A 62 1.68 -4.08 -7.92
CA ILE A 62 2.68 -5.11 -7.60
C ILE A 62 2.24 -5.93 -6.39
N PHE A 63 1.69 -5.28 -5.36
CA PHE A 63 1.16 -5.96 -4.19
C PHE A 63 -0.02 -6.87 -4.54
N TRP A 64 -0.90 -6.43 -5.43
CA TRP A 64 -2.01 -7.24 -5.92
C TRP A 64 -1.54 -8.47 -6.70
N LEU A 65 -0.53 -8.32 -7.57
CA LEU A 65 -0.03 -9.41 -8.40
C LEU A 65 0.72 -10.48 -7.60
N PHE A 66 1.62 -10.06 -6.71
CA PHE A 66 2.57 -10.96 -6.05
C PHE A 66 2.63 -10.78 -4.53
N GLY A 67 2.52 -9.55 -4.05
CA GLY A 67 2.79 -9.22 -2.66
C GLY A 67 1.87 -9.90 -1.68
N PHE A 68 0.58 -9.93 -1.96
CA PHE A 68 -0.40 -10.58 -1.09
C PHE A 68 -0.21 -12.09 -1.02
N GLY A 69 0.09 -12.75 -2.15
CA GLY A 69 0.37 -14.17 -2.19
C GLY A 69 1.61 -14.54 -1.38
N ILE A 70 2.67 -13.74 -1.47
CA ILE A 70 3.91 -13.96 -0.71
C ILE A 70 3.68 -13.75 0.80
N MET A 71 2.86 -12.77 1.17
CA MET A 71 2.66 -12.37 2.56
C MET A 71 1.68 -13.27 3.32
N PHE A 72 0.60 -13.69 2.67
CA PHE A 72 -0.52 -14.42 3.29
C PHE A 72 -0.79 -15.80 2.72
N GLY A 73 -0.05 -16.25 1.69
CA GLY A 73 -0.16 -17.59 1.14
C GLY A 73 0.32 -18.68 2.08
N GLU A 74 -0.04 -19.93 1.81
CA GLU A 74 0.47 -21.08 2.56
C GLU A 74 2.00 -21.15 2.47
N SER A 75 2.65 -21.22 3.62
CA SER A 75 4.10 -21.11 3.74
C SER A 75 4.81 -22.33 3.19
N TYR A 76 5.62 -22.17 2.17
CA TYR A 76 6.60 -23.17 1.78
C TYR A 76 7.85 -23.01 2.68
N LYS A 77 8.10 -23.99 3.55
CA LYS A 77 9.18 -24.00 4.55
C LYS A 77 9.21 -22.79 5.50
N GLY A 78 8.09 -22.09 5.70
CA GLY A 78 7.99 -20.97 6.64
C GLY A 78 8.61 -19.65 6.19
N LEU A 79 8.99 -19.49 4.92
CA LEU A 79 9.66 -18.29 4.42
C LEU A 79 8.76 -17.40 3.56
N PHE A 80 7.95 -17.97 2.69
CA PHE A 80 7.05 -17.22 1.80
C PHE A 80 5.87 -18.09 1.37
N GLY A 81 4.73 -17.41 1.06
CA GLY A 81 3.52 -18.05 0.57
C GLY A 81 3.64 -18.42 -0.90
N THR A 82 3.01 -19.53 -1.28
CA THR A 82 2.97 -20.01 -2.67
C THR A 82 1.59 -19.90 -3.30
N ASP A 83 0.56 -19.66 -2.50
CA ASP A 83 -0.83 -19.57 -2.90
C ASP A 83 -1.32 -18.10 -2.88
N LEU A 84 -2.55 -17.87 -3.23
CA LEU A 84 -3.22 -16.56 -3.25
C LEU A 84 -2.61 -15.52 -4.20
N PHE A 85 -1.84 -15.96 -5.21
CA PHE A 85 -1.43 -15.07 -6.29
C PHE A 85 -2.66 -14.59 -7.09
N PHE A 86 -2.60 -13.35 -7.57
CA PHE A 86 -3.72 -12.67 -8.25
C PHE A 86 -4.99 -12.53 -7.40
N PHE A 87 -4.88 -12.65 -6.09
CA PHE A 87 -5.98 -12.51 -5.16
C PHE A 87 -7.20 -13.40 -5.49
N LYS A 88 -6.97 -14.67 -5.79
CA LYS A 88 -8.02 -15.66 -6.05
C LYS A 88 -8.64 -16.16 -4.74
N THR A 89 -9.47 -15.34 -4.10
CA THR A 89 -10.23 -15.79 -2.93
C THR A 89 -11.61 -15.14 -2.91
N ASP A 90 -12.61 -15.93 -2.55
CA ASP A 90 -14.01 -15.49 -2.45
C ASP A 90 -14.39 -15.05 -1.02
N LYS A 91 -13.43 -15.03 -0.10
CA LYS A 91 -13.68 -14.65 1.30
C LYS A 91 -13.56 -13.14 1.49
N ALA A 92 -14.64 -12.52 1.90
CA ALA A 92 -14.71 -11.07 2.16
C ALA A 92 -13.66 -10.57 3.17
N ASP A 93 -13.33 -11.39 4.17
CA ASP A 93 -12.33 -11.06 5.19
C ASP A 93 -10.94 -10.81 4.58
N TYR A 94 -10.53 -11.64 3.61
CA TYR A 94 -9.25 -11.45 2.92
C TYR A 94 -9.23 -10.18 2.06
N MET A 95 -10.38 -9.78 1.52
CA MET A 95 -10.48 -8.54 0.74
C MET A 95 -10.24 -7.30 1.61
N THR A 96 -10.79 -7.30 2.81
CA THR A 96 -10.59 -6.22 3.78
C THR A 96 -9.12 -6.15 4.23
N TYR A 97 -8.51 -7.28 4.53
CA TYR A 97 -7.08 -7.35 4.86
C TYR A 97 -6.20 -6.93 3.68
N PHE A 98 -6.55 -7.32 2.46
CA PHE A 98 -5.82 -6.91 1.26
C PHE A 98 -5.80 -5.38 1.12
N VAL A 99 -6.95 -4.72 1.23
CA VAL A 99 -7.04 -3.26 1.12
C VAL A 99 -6.20 -2.59 2.20
N PHE A 100 -6.30 -3.03 3.44
CA PHE A 100 -5.52 -2.49 4.55
C PHE A 100 -4.01 -2.64 4.32
N GLN A 101 -3.54 -3.82 3.95
CA GLN A 101 -2.13 -4.08 3.71
C GLN A 101 -1.61 -3.36 2.45
N ALA A 102 -2.42 -3.22 1.41
CA ALA A 102 -2.07 -2.45 0.22
C ALA A 102 -1.78 -0.98 0.56
N MET A 103 -2.54 -0.38 1.47
CA MET A 103 -2.30 0.98 1.94
C MET A 103 -0.97 1.09 2.69
N PHE A 104 -0.62 0.11 3.53
CA PHE A 104 0.66 0.07 4.24
C PHE A 104 1.84 -0.09 3.30
N VAL A 105 1.76 -0.97 2.32
CA VAL A 105 2.81 -1.17 1.31
C VAL A 105 3.02 0.11 0.50
N ALA A 106 1.95 0.76 0.10
CA ALA A 106 2.03 2.03 -0.61
C ALA A 106 2.68 3.13 0.24
N THR A 107 2.37 3.20 1.53
CA THR A 107 3.00 4.13 2.47
C THR A 107 4.49 3.84 2.65
N ALA A 108 4.87 2.57 2.81
CA ALA A 108 6.26 2.17 2.90
C ALA A 108 7.05 2.56 1.64
N ALA A 109 6.48 2.33 0.45
CA ALA A 109 7.06 2.76 -0.82
C ALA A 109 7.27 4.28 -0.87
N THR A 110 6.29 5.07 -0.42
CA THR A 110 6.39 6.53 -0.34
C THR A 110 7.49 7.01 0.60
N ILE A 111 7.67 6.37 1.75
CA ILE A 111 8.75 6.71 2.70
C ILE A 111 10.13 6.50 2.05
N VAL A 112 10.33 5.37 1.37
CA VAL A 112 11.58 5.11 0.64
C VAL A 112 11.78 6.11 -0.49
N SER A 113 10.73 6.41 -1.24
CA SER A 113 10.70 7.41 -2.30
C SER A 113 11.10 8.80 -1.78
N GLY A 114 10.58 9.22 -0.62
CA GLY A 114 10.93 10.48 0.03
C GLY A 114 12.37 10.55 0.50
N ALA A 115 12.91 9.45 1.03
CA ALA A 115 14.28 9.39 1.51
C ALA A 115 15.33 9.60 0.41
N VAL A 116 14.99 9.25 -0.83
CA VAL A 116 15.88 9.42 -2.00
C VAL A 116 15.37 10.49 -2.97
N ALA A 117 14.40 11.28 -2.56
CA ALA A 117 13.89 12.40 -3.34
C ALA A 117 15.05 13.33 -3.75
N GLU A 118 15.01 13.81 -4.99
CA GLU A 118 16.02 14.66 -5.60
C GLU A 118 17.43 14.01 -5.83
N ARG A 119 17.61 12.73 -5.50
CA ARG A 119 18.93 12.06 -5.62
C ARG A 119 19.02 11.06 -6.77
N MET A 120 17.91 10.61 -7.30
CA MET A 120 17.88 9.53 -8.31
C MET A 120 16.93 9.84 -9.49
N LYS A 121 17.10 9.16 -10.64
CA LYS A 121 16.29 9.36 -11.86
C LYS A 121 14.91 8.70 -11.76
N PHE A 122 13.87 9.31 -12.33
CA PHE A 122 12.49 8.84 -12.31
C PHE A 122 12.33 7.38 -12.75
N ASN A 123 13.05 6.94 -13.79
CA ASN A 123 12.97 5.56 -14.29
C ASN A 123 13.55 4.51 -13.30
N GLY A 124 14.53 4.87 -12.51
CA GLY A 124 15.00 4.03 -11.42
C GLY A 124 14.02 4.04 -10.24
N CYS A 125 13.19 5.12 -10.07
CA CYS A 125 12.15 5.21 -9.06
C CYS A 125 11.07 4.15 -9.23
N LEU A 126 10.61 3.96 -10.44
CA LEU A 126 9.65 2.90 -10.72
C LEU A 126 10.23 1.50 -10.47
N LEU A 127 11.53 1.32 -10.64
CA LEU A 127 12.19 0.03 -10.42
C LEU A 127 12.46 -0.26 -8.94
N TYR A 128 12.75 0.79 -8.14
CA TYR A 128 13.07 0.70 -6.70
C TYR A 128 12.03 1.33 -5.79
N THR A 129 10.89 1.77 -6.35
CA THR A 129 9.96 2.67 -5.70
C THR A 129 10.57 3.99 -5.24
N SER A 130 11.61 4.41 -5.90
CA SER A 130 12.24 5.69 -5.62
C SER A 130 13.31 6.00 -6.63
N PRO A 131 13.31 6.93 -7.42
CA PRO A 131 14.39 7.83 -7.66
C PRO A 131 14.20 9.00 -8.55
N SER A 132 14.94 10.00 -8.37
CA SER A 132 14.93 11.19 -9.18
C SER A 132 16.19 11.38 -10.01
N PRO A 133 16.15 11.97 -11.16
CA PRO A 133 17.34 12.57 -11.74
C PRO A 133 17.53 13.98 -11.26
N ARG A 134 18.76 14.26 -11.16
CA ARG A 134 19.34 15.57 -11.10
C ARG A 134 19.32 16.21 -12.49
N ASP A 135 18.96 17.41 -12.54
CA ASP A 135 19.63 18.42 -13.35
C ASP A 135 20.46 19.31 -12.51
#